data_a24fd21968d4ded4fe75a206bfae1e72
#
_entry.id   a24fd21968d4ded4fe75a206bfae1e72
#
_cell.length_a   1.000
_cell.length_b   1.000
_cell.length_c   1.000
_cell.angle_alpha   90.00
_cell.angle_beta   90.00
_cell.angle_gamma   90.00
#
_symmetry.space_group_name_H-M   'P 1'
#
loop_
_entity.id
_entity.type
_entity.pdbx_description
1 polymer ?
#
loop_
_entity_poly.entity_id
_entity_poly.type
_entity_poly.pdbx_seq_one_letter_code
_entity_poly.pdbx_strand_id
1 'polypeptide(L)'
;RQSDEAFKNLIGYFEKVDEPTMIVMFGDHWPKLEDGFYSKVLGKNTAALSLTEKQKEYQTPYVIWTNYDSETEAEDFSSNYLGSYVLKLAGVELPAYNQTILKIKEKLPIIGMGAYCDEEGNWYSEEELPKEYQDLVSEYKIMQYNDQFEKVNLRENLFRIGLK
;
A
#
# COMPACT_ATOMS: atom_id res chain seq x y z
N ARG A 1 -16.99 -12.85 9.52
CA ARG A 1 -17.11 -14.15 10.21
C ARG A 1 -16.79 -15.34 9.28
N GLN A 2 -17.42 -15.44 8.08
CA GLN A 2 -17.09 -16.52 7.15
C GLN A 2 -15.69 -16.36 6.53
N SER A 3 -15.31 -15.15 6.14
CA SER A 3 -13.96 -14.84 5.62
C SER A 3 -12.87 -15.08 6.65
N ASP A 4 -13.14 -14.74 7.91
CA ASP A 4 -12.24 -14.96 9.04
C ASP A 4 -12.01 -16.45 9.29
N GLU A 5 -13.08 -17.25 9.25
CA GLU A 5 -12.99 -18.71 9.38
C GLU A 5 -12.26 -19.35 8.19
N ALA A 6 -12.52 -18.88 6.98
CA ALA A 6 -11.80 -19.33 5.79
C ALA A 6 -10.31 -19.03 5.88
N PHE A 7 -9.94 -17.82 6.33
CA PHE A 7 -8.54 -17.41 6.52
C PHE A 7 -7.87 -18.26 7.61
N LYS A 8 -8.54 -18.51 8.74
CA LYS A 8 -8.03 -19.40 9.77
C LYS A 8 -7.76 -20.82 9.25
N ASN A 9 -8.67 -21.37 8.45
CA ASN A 9 -8.50 -22.70 7.88
C ASN A 9 -7.32 -22.74 6.89
N LEU A 10 -7.14 -21.68 6.10
CA LEU A 10 -6.02 -21.52 5.18
C LEU A 10 -4.68 -21.51 5.92
N ILE A 11 -4.55 -20.69 6.97
CA ILE A 11 -3.38 -20.65 7.84
C ILE A 11 -3.12 -22.03 8.45
N GLY A 12 -4.13 -22.66 9.07
CA GLY A 12 -3.99 -23.97 9.72
C GLY A 12 -3.61 -25.11 8.76
N TYR A 13 -3.82 -24.94 7.46
CA TYR A 13 -3.27 -25.83 6.45
C TYR A 13 -1.77 -25.57 6.21
N PHE A 14 -1.40 -24.32 5.93
CA PHE A 14 -0.03 -23.96 5.58
C PHE A 14 0.96 -23.97 6.75
N GLU A 15 0.48 -23.90 8.00
CA GLU A 15 1.31 -24.14 9.20
C GLU A 15 1.98 -25.53 9.21
N LYS A 16 1.43 -26.49 8.46
CA LYS A 16 1.88 -27.89 8.42
C LYS A 16 2.65 -28.22 7.13
N VAL A 17 2.85 -27.23 6.29
CA VAL A 17 3.55 -27.36 5.01
C VAL A 17 4.99 -26.93 5.20
N ASP A 18 5.95 -27.78 4.79
CA ASP A 18 7.38 -27.49 4.92
C ASP A 18 7.87 -26.44 3.91
N GLU A 19 7.11 -26.23 2.80
CA GLU A 19 7.46 -25.25 1.78
C GLU A 19 7.26 -23.83 2.34
N PRO A 20 8.30 -22.94 2.27
CA PRO A 20 8.16 -21.56 2.73
C PRO A 20 6.98 -20.85 2.05
N THR A 21 6.00 -20.48 2.83
CA THR A 21 4.76 -19.91 2.34
C THR A 21 4.46 -18.58 3.03
N MET A 22 4.10 -17.58 2.23
CA MET A 22 3.58 -16.30 2.70
C MET A 22 2.14 -16.13 2.23
N ILE A 23 1.25 -15.73 3.12
CA ILE A 23 -0.16 -15.43 2.81
C ILE A 23 -0.40 -13.96 3.13
N VAL A 24 -0.90 -13.23 2.13
CA VAL A 24 -1.26 -11.82 2.27
C VAL A 24 -2.77 -11.68 2.08
N MET A 25 -3.44 -11.11 3.06
CA MET A 25 -4.85 -10.75 2.98
C MET A 25 -4.99 -9.25 3.22
N PHE A 26 -5.72 -8.56 2.38
CA PHE A 26 -5.96 -7.12 2.51
C PHE A 26 -7.36 -6.75 2.03
N GLY A 27 -7.88 -5.65 2.58
CA GLY A 27 -9.07 -5.01 2.04
C GLY A 27 -8.70 -4.11 0.87
N ASP A 28 -9.47 -4.16 -0.20
CA ASP A 28 -9.28 -3.32 -1.39
C ASP A 28 -9.88 -1.91 -1.18
N HIS A 29 -11.08 -1.84 -0.66
CA HIS A 29 -11.80 -0.59 -0.35
C HIS A 29 -13.00 -0.86 0.57
N TRP A 30 -13.52 0.21 1.16
CA TRP A 30 -14.82 0.15 1.83
C TRP A 30 -15.95 0.04 0.79
N PRO A 31 -17.08 -0.61 1.14
CA PRO A 31 -18.24 -0.62 0.27
C PRO A 31 -18.76 0.80 0.06
N LYS A 32 -19.19 1.13 -1.15
CA LYS A 32 -19.79 2.43 -1.44
C LYS A 32 -21.16 2.50 -0.79
N LEU A 33 -21.27 3.26 0.30
CA LEU A 33 -22.49 3.48 1.06
C LEU A 33 -22.88 4.96 1.00
N GLU A 34 -24.09 5.26 1.47
CA GLU A 34 -24.57 6.64 1.53
C GLU A 34 -23.81 7.46 2.59
N ASP A 35 -23.63 8.77 2.35
CA ASP A 35 -22.94 9.70 3.25
C ASP A 35 -23.50 9.70 4.69
N GLY A 36 -24.82 9.47 4.83
CA GLY A 36 -25.46 9.32 6.13
C GLY A 36 -24.96 8.15 6.96
N PHE A 37 -24.54 7.06 6.30
CA PHE A 37 -23.92 5.91 6.97
C PHE A 37 -22.51 6.26 7.46
N TYR A 38 -21.68 6.83 6.59
CA TYR A 38 -20.33 7.27 6.96
C TYR A 38 -20.34 8.30 8.09
N SER A 39 -21.27 9.26 8.05
CA SER A 39 -21.44 10.23 9.13
C SER A 39 -21.73 9.57 10.48
N LYS A 40 -22.49 8.48 10.50
CA LYS A 40 -22.77 7.71 11.72
C LYS A 40 -21.55 6.93 12.21
N VAL A 41 -20.83 6.28 11.29
CA VAL A 41 -19.63 5.49 11.63
C VAL A 41 -18.52 6.39 12.15
N LEU A 42 -18.30 7.54 11.50
CA LEU A 42 -17.26 8.50 11.85
C LEU A 42 -17.65 9.44 13.00
N GLY A 43 -18.94 9.43 13.39
CA GLY A 43 -19.47 10.28 14.47
C GLY A 43 -19.51 11.76 14.12
N LYS A 44 -19.39 12.14 12.82
CA LYS A 44 -19.29 13.50 12.34
C LYS A 44 -19.81 13.60 10.91
N ASN A 45 -20.39 14.75 10.54
CA ASN A 45 -20.80 14.98 9.15
C ASN A 45 -19.59 14.90 8.21
N THR A 46 -19.71 14.11 7.14
CA THR A 46 -18.60 13.90 6.18
C THR A 46 -18.09 15.20 5.54
N ALA A 47 -18.97 16.19 5.34
CA ALA A 47 -18.60 17.51 4.84
C ALA A 47 -17.75 18.35 5.83
N ALA A 48 -17.76 17.99 7.11
CA ALA A 48 -17.02 18.68 8.18
C ALA A 48 -15.77 17.93 8.64
N LEU A 49 -15.39 16.85 7.95
CA LEU A 49 -14.18 16.08 8.24
C LEU A 49 -12.93 16.87 7.87
N SER A 50 -11.94 16.84 8.74
CA SER A 50 -10.58 17.30 8.43
C SER A 50 -9.92 16.41 7.35
N LEU A 51 -8.78 16.82 6.82
CA LEU A 51 -8.01 16.04 5.84
C LEU A 51 -7.74 14.62 6.36
N THR A 52 -7.24 14.50 7.59
CA THR A 52 -6.90 13.22 8.23
C THR A 52 -8.12 12.38 8.58
N GLU A 53 -9.24 13.02 8.98
CA GLU A 53 -10.48 12.30 9.26
C GLU A 53 -11.09 11.68 8.01
N LYS A 54 -10.99 12.36 6.85
CA LYS A 54 -11.43 11.82 5.56
C LYS A 54 -10.64 10.58 5.15
N GLN A 55 -9.37 10.49 5.52
CA GLN A 55 -8.55 9.32 5.17
C GLN A 55 -9.03 8.02 5.84
N LYS A 56 -9.79 8.11 6.94
CA LYS A 56 -10.39 6.92 7.57
C LYS A 56 -11.36 6.17 6.65
N GLU A 57 -11.96 6.84 5.67
CA GLU A 57 -12.81 6.20 4.67
C GLU A 57 -12.04 5.32 3.67
N TYR A 58 -10.72 5.49 3.60
CA TYR A 58 -9.82 4.76 2.70
C TYR A 58 -8.94 3.74 3.44
N GLN A 59 -9.03 3.67 4.76
CA GLN A 59 -8.23 2.74 5.54
C GLN A 59 -8.83 1.34 5.50
N THR A 60 -8.04 0.38 5.05
CA THR A 60 -8.39 -1.03 5.04
C THR A 60 -7.32 -1.85 5.76
N PRO A 61 -7.69 -2.92 6.48
CA PRO A 61 -6.70 -3.76 7.15
C PRO A 61 -5.94 -4.61 6.14
N TYR A 62 -4.69 -4.93 6.47
CA TYR A 62 -3.94 -6.00 5.83
C TYR A 62 -3.31 -6.93 6.88
N VAL A 63 -3.07 -8.16 6.48
CA VAL A 63 -2.38 -9.18 7.27
C VAL A 63 -1.37 -9.88 6.37
N ILE A 64 -0.14 -10.00 6.85
CA ILE A 64 0.91 -10.82 6.25
C ILE A 64 1.23 -11.92 7.24
N TRP A 65 1.08 -13.16 6.81
CA TRP A 65 1.39 -14.34 7.60
C TRP A 65 2.40 -15.21 6.86
N THR A 66 3.35 -15.77 7.59
CA THR A 66 4.36 -16.69 7.05
C THR A 66 4.45 -17.93 7.95
N ASN A 67 4.78 -19.09 7.36
CA ASN A 67 5.13 -20.30 8.09
C ASN A 67 6.64 -20.40 8.41
N TYR A 68 7.36 -19.31 8.22
CA TYR A 68 8.78 -19.16 8.51
C TYR A 68 9.04 -17.85 9.25
N ASP A 69 10.22 -17.73 9.88
CA ASP A 69 10.58 -16.49 10.57
C ASP A 69 10.75 -15.34 9.57
N SER A 70 10.00 -14.27 9.76
CA SER A 70 10.06 -13.06 8.95
C SER A 70 10.04 -11.82 9.86
N GLU A 71 10.86 -10.84 9.53
CA GLU A 71 10.88 -9.55 10.20
C GLU A 71 9.72 -8.68 9.69
N THR A 72 8.54 -8.90 10.25
CA THR A 72 7.36 -8.09 9.95
C THR A 72 7.05 -7.14 11.09
N GLU A 73 6.98 -5.85 10.80
CA GLU A 73 6.45 -4.84 11.70
C GLU A 73 5.08 -4.37 11.20
N ALA A 74 4.20 -4.02 12.15
CA ALA A 74 2.92 -3.40 11.79
C ALA A 74 3.18 -1.95 11.39
N GLU A 75 2.92 -1.63 10.14
CA GLU A 75 3.11 -0.30 9.57
C GLU A 75 1.85 0.15 8.83
N ASP A 76 1.56 1.45 8.90
CA ASP A 76 0.53 2.07 8.06
C ASP A 76 1.17 2.63 6.79
N PHE A 77 0.72 2.18 5.63
CA PHE A 77 1.17 2.68 4.34
C PHE A 77 0.11 2.50 3.25
N SER A 78 0.25 3.22 2.17
CA SER A 78 -0.67 3.12 1.04
C SER A 78 -0.56 1.78 0.32
N SER A 79 -1.69 1.22 -0.09
CA SER A 79 -1.79 -0.10 -0.74
C SER A 79 -0.93 -0.26 -2.01
N ASN A 80 -0.59 0.85 -2.69
CA ASN A 80 0.32 0.86 -3.84
C ASN A 80 1.74 0.38 -3.50
N TYR A 81 2.14 0.41 -2.24
CA TYR A 81 3.43 -0.11 -1.76
C TYR A 81 3.40 -1.59 -1.40
N LEU A 82 2.19 -2.14 -1.14
CA LEU A 82 2.03 -3.48 -0.56
C LEU A 82 2.74 -4.56 -1.38
N GLY A 83 2.62 -4.54 -2.71
CA GLY A 83 3.28 -5.53 -3.57
C GLY A 83 4.79 -5.52 -3.43
N SER A 84 5.42 -4.33 -3.46
CA SER A 84 6.87 -4.18 -3.28
C SER A 84 7.31 -4.58 -1.86
N TYR A 85 6.50 -4.26 -0.85
CA TYR A 85 6.77 -4.62 0.54
C TYR A 85 6.74 -6.14 0.76
N VAL A 86 5.74 -6.81 0.21
CA VAL A 86 5.61 -8.28 0.23
C VAL A 86 6.81 -8.96 -0.43
N LEU A 87 7.24 -8.49 -1.60
CA LEU A 87 8.43 -9.02 -2.27
C LEU A 87 9.70 -8.84 -1.44
N LYS A 88 9.86 -7.68 -0.78
CA LYS A 88 10.97 -7.43 0.15
C LYS A 88 10.96 -8.44 1.31
N LEU A 89 9.81 -8.64 1.95
CA LEU A 89 9.65 -9.59 3.06
C LEU A 89 9.89 -11.04 2.63
N ALA A 90 9.55 -11.39 1.39
CA ALA A 90 9.84 -12.70 0.83
C ALA A 90 11.34 -12.92 0.52
N GLY A 91 12.17 -11.91 0.69
CA GLY A 91 13.62 -12.00 0.47
C GLY A 91 14.04 -12.20 -0.99
N VAL A 92 13.16 -11.88 -1.94
CA VAL A 92 13.47 -11.99 -3.37
C VAL A 92 14.21 -10.76 -3.87
N GLU A 93 15.05 -10.93 -4.89
CA GLU A 93 15.71 -9.80 -5.56
C GLU A 93 14.64 -8.87 -6.16
N LEU A 94 14.77 -7.58 -5.92
CA LEU A 94 13.80 -6.59 -6.36
C LEU A 94 14.24 -5.89 -7.65
N PRO A 95 13.35 -5.78 -8.65
CA PRO A 95 13.55 -4.86 -9.77
C PRO A 95 13.73 -3.40 -9.30
N ALA A 96 14.36 -2.58 -10.13
CA ALA A 96 14.61 -1.18 -9.80
C ALA A 96 13.33 -0.40 -9.47
N TYR A 97 12.22 -0.69 -10.15
CA TYR A 97 10.90 -0.15 -9.85
C TYR A 97 10.52 -0.40 -8.38
N ASN A 98 10.54 -1.67 -7.94
CA ASN A 98 10.15 -2.02 -6.57
C ASN A 98 11.09 -1.41 -5.52
N GLN A 99 12.40 -1.34 -5.82
CA GLN A 99 13.36 -0.67 -4.94
C GLN A 99 13.05 0.83 -4.80
N THR A 100 12.71 1.51 -5.91
CA THR A 100 12.36 2.93 -5.90
C THR A 100 11.05 3.17 -5.17
N ILE A 101 10.04 2.34 -5.39
CA ILE A 101 8.75 2.39 -4.67
C ILE A 101 8.96 2.30 -3.15
N LEU A 102 9.82 1.40 -2.70
CA LEU A 102 10.12 1.27 -1.26
C LEU A 102 10.88 2.49 -0.70
N LYS A 103 11.79 3.10 -1.46
CA LYS A 103 12.45 4.35 -1.06
C LYS A 103 11.46 5.52 -0.96
N ILE A 104 10.49 5.58 -1.87
CA ILE A 104 9.41 6.57 -1.80
C ILE A 104 8.56 6.33 -0.55
N LYS A 105 8.22 5.07 -0.24
CA LYS A 105 7.50 4.68 0.97
C LYS A 105 8.20 5.17 2.25
N GLU A 106 9.53 5.07 2.32
CA GLU A 106 10.30 5.51 3.48
C GLU A 106 10.14 7.01 3.76
N LYS A 107 9.93 7.84 2.72
CA LYS A 107 9.78 9.29 2.82
C LYS A 107 8.32 9.74 2.85
N LEU A 108 7.47 9.04 2.13
CA LEU A 108 6.07 9.38 1.96
C LEU A 108 5.22 8.09 2.07
N PRO A 109 5.07 7.54 3.28
CA PRO A 109 4.36 6.28 3.49
C PRO A 109 2.92 6.31 3.03
N ILE A 110 2.27 7.48 3.00
CA ILE A 110 0.91 7.60 2.50
C ILE A 110 0.85 8.51 1.27
N ILE A 111 0.43 7.94 0.16
CA ILE A 111 0.00 8.63 -1.06
C ILE A 111 -1.46 8.25 -1.29
N GLY A 112 -2.37 9.07 -0.79
CA GLY A 112 -3.81 8.83 -0.82
C GLY A 112 -4.57 9.69 -1.84
N MET A 113 -5.89 9.65 -1.77
CA MET A 113 -6.79 10.49 -2.56
C MET A 113 -6.77 11.94 -2.06
N GLY A 114 -5.87 12.76 -2.64
CA GLY A 114 -5.72 14.18 -2.29
C GLY A 114 -5.13 14.43 -0.90
N ALA A 115 -4.47 13.46 -0.31
CA ALA A 115 -3.78 13.58 0.95
C ALA A 115 -2.50 12.75 0.97
N TYR A 116 -1.47 13.29 1.60
CA TYR A 116 -0.14 12.70 1.71
C TYR A 116 0.31 12.74 3.17
N CYS A 117 1.04 11.73 3.61
CA CYS A 117 1.66 11.73 4.94
C CYS A 117 3.15 11.40 4.80
N ASP A 118 4.01 12.20 5.42
CA ASP A 118 5.45 11.99 5.43
C ASP A 118 5.90 11.03 6.55
N GLU A 119 7.19 10.74 6.60
CA GLU A 119 7.82 9.86 7.59
C GLU A 119 7.73 10.38 9.04
N GLU A 120 7.47 11.68 9.21
CA GLU A 120 7.29 12.32 10.53
C GLU A 120 5.82 12.33 10.98
N GLY A 121 4.90 11.87 10.11
CA GLY A 121 3.46 11.85 10.38
C GLY A 121 2.75 13.16 10.08
N ASN A 122 3.37 14.09 9.35
CA ASN A 122 2.72 15.31 8.92
C ASN A 122 1.84 15.05 7.69
N TRP A 123 0.65 15.63 7.71
CA TRP A 123 -0.32 15.46 6.63
C TRP A 123 -0.43 16.71 5.77
N TYR A 124 -0.48 16.50 4.47
CA TYR A 124 -0.54 17.55 3.46
C TYR A 124 -1.69 17.29 2.49
N SER A 125 -2.36 18.37 2.06
CA SER A 125 -3.16 18.35 0.84
C SER A 125 -2.24 18.38 -0.39
N GLU A 126 -2.80 18.18 -1.59
CA GLU A 126 -2.02 18.28 -2.83
C GLU A 126 -1.40 19.67 -3.03
N GLU A 127 -2.10 20.72 -2.57
CA GLU A 127 -1.67 22.11 -2.70
C GLU A 127 -0.58 22.49 -1.69
N GLU A 128 -0.57 21.84 -0.52
CA GLU A 128 0.36 22.13 0.58
C GLU A 128 1.58 21.21 0.60
N LEU A 129 1.64 20.22 -0.31
CA LEU A 129 2.71 19.24 -0.35
C LEU A 129 4.07 19.93 -0.62
N PRO A 130 5.09 19.76 0.24
CA PRO A 130 6.44 20.30 0.03
C PRO A 130 7.04 19.89 -1.31
N LYS A 131 7.86 20.76 -1.90
CA LYS A 131 8.44 20.57 -3.22
C LYS A 131 9.18 19.24 -3.37
N GLU A 132 9.94 18.86 -2.35
CA GLU A 132 10.67 17.58 -2.34
C GLU A 132 9.75 16.35 -2.48
N TYR A 133 8.58 16.37 -1.82
CA TYR A 133 7.59 15.30 -1.94
C TYR A 133 6.80 15.36 -3.24
N GLN A 134 6.58 16.58 -3.79
CA GLN A 134 5.99 16.71 -5.14
C GLN A 134 6.86 16.02 -6.19
N ASP A 135 8.19 16.15 -6.07
CA ASP A 135 9.13 15.51 -6.99
C ASP A 135 9.08 13.98 -6.86
N LEU A 136 9.01 13.44 -5.64
CA LEU A 136 8.81 11.99 -5.40
C LEU A 136 7.48 11.47 -5.97
N VAL A 137 6.39 12.21 -5.75
CA VAL A 137 5.07 11.85 -6.30
C VAL A 137 5.08 11.90 -7.84
N SER A 138 5.78 12.87 -8.42
CA SER A 138 5.94 12.98 -9.87
C SER A 138 6.72 11.79 -10.43
N GLU A 139 7.83 11.40 -9.80
CA GLU A 139 8.60 10.21 -10.18
C GLU A 139 7.75 8.94 -10.11
N TYR A 140 7.01 8.77 -9.01
CA TYR A 140 6.08 7.66 -8.85
C TYR A 140 5.04 7.60 -9.97
N LYS A 141 4.38 8.72 -10.28
CA LYS A 141 3.37 8.81 -11.36
C LYS A 141 3.97 8.48 -12.73
N ILE A 142 5.19 8.95 -13.02
CA ILE A 142 5.89 8.65 -14.27
C ILE A 142 6.19 7.15 -14.39
N MET A 143 6.67 6.53 -13.32
CA MET A 143 6.95 5.09 -13.32
C MET A 143 5.68 4.26 -13.50
N GLN A 144 4.58 4.61 -12.81
CA GLN A 144 3.29 3.95 -12.99
C GLN A 144 2.76 4.09 -14.42
N TYR A 145 2.85 5.29 -14.99
CA TYR A 145 2.43 5.51 -16.36
C TYR A 145 3.24 4.66 -17.34
N ASN A 146 4.55 4.57 -17.14
CA ASN A 146 5.42 3.76 -17.99
C ASN A 146 5.06 2.27 -17.92
N ASP A 147 4.76 1.75 -16.72
CA ASP A 147 4.36 0.35 -16.52
C ASP A 147 2.99 0.04 -17.17
N GLN A 148 2.00 0.91 -16.93
CA GLN A 148 0.61 0.59 -17.26
C GLN A 148 0.21 0.96 -18.69
N PHE A 149 0.80 2.01 -19.25
CA PHE A 149 0.32 2.60 -20.50
C PHE A 149 1.36 2.65 -21.62
N GLU A 150 2.67 2.62 -21.29
CA GLU A 150 3.72 2.76 -22.29
C GLU A 150 4.07 1.40 -22.92
N LYS A 151 3.61 1.19 -24.15
CA LYS A 151 3.84 -0.07 -24.87
C LYS A 151 5.07 -0.04 -25.77
N VAL A 152 5.48 1.15 -26.22
CA VAL A 152 6.55 1.31 -27.22
C VAL A 152 7.87 1.65 -26.54
N ASN A 153 7.82 2.53 -25.52
CA ASN A 153 9.01 3.00 -24.80
C ASN A 153 9.06 2.44 -23.38
N LEU A 154 8.49 1.26 -23.16
CA LEU A 154 8.55 0.59 -21.86
C LEU A 154 10.02 0.40 -21.47
N ARG A 155 10.39 0.92 -20.31
CA ARG A 155 11.73 0.76 -19.74
C ARG A 155 11.83 -0.57 -19.01
N GLU A 156 11.96 -1.66 -19.74
CA GLU A 156 12.00 -3.03 -19.21
C GLU A 156 13.02 -3.22 -18.09
N ASN A 157 14.13 -2.48 -18.13
CA ASN A 157 15.16 -2.52 -17.08
C ASN A 157 14.69 -2.03 -15.71
N LEU A 158 13.58 -1.27 -15.64
CA LEU A 158 12.98 -0.89 -14.35
C LEU A 158 12.18 -2.05 -13.72
N PHE A 159 11.62 -2.92 -14.55
CA PHE A 159 10.64 -3.94 -14.13
C PHE A 159 11.18 -5.36 -14.15
N ARG A 160 12.41 -5.57 -14.65
CA ARG A 160 13.05 -6.88 -14.74
C ARG A 160 14.37 -6.93 -13.99
N ILE A 161 14.67 -8.08 -13.42
CA ILE A 161 15.92 -8.37 -12.74
C ILE A 161 16.95 -8.76 -13.80
N GLY A 162 18.21 -8.32 -13.64
CA GLY A 162 19.34 -8.76 -14.47
C GLY A 162 19.47 -8.11 -15.85
N LEU A 163 18.61 -7.16 -16.21
CA LEU A 163 18.82 -6.31 -17.39
C LEU A 163 19.67 -5.09 -17.01
N LYS A 164 20.82 -4.95 -17.66
CA LYS A 164 21.70 -3.78 -17.55
C LYS A 164 21.38 -2.75 -18.60
#